data_bf906d994c37aa67eca906fd1d8db8a5
#
_entry.id   bf906d994c37aa67eca906fd1d8db8a5
#
_cell.length_a   1.000
_cell.length_b   1.000
_cell.length_c   1.000
_cell.angle_alpha   90.00
_cell.angle_beta   90.00
_cell.angle_gamma   90.00
#
_symmetry.space_group_name_H-M   'P 1'
#
loop_
_entity.id
_entity.type
_entity.pdbx_description
1 polymer ?
#
loop_
_entity_poly.entity_id
_entity_poly.type
_entity_poly.pdbx_seq_one_letter_code
_entity_poly.pdbx_strand_id
1 'polypeptide(L)'
;ARPISAGASLGEAEAKALLASAGVPVAMHILTDGRDTPPESGDGYVKTLIDALPPHVTIATVCGRYYAMDRDNRWERVSKAYATIVDGDGPRFPDARAVIADAYASKITDEFIVPAAIGDYKGFKDGDGILSFNFRADRVREILAAMLDPAFTGFPRKRVVKLAAAVGMTQYSEALDKLLRTMFAPQSFENILGEVVAAAGRTQLRMAETEKYPHVTYFLNGGREEPYAGESRIMVPSPKVATYDLQPEMSAPELTDKAVEAINSGKYDLIVLNYANPDMVGHTGVLSAAIKAVETVDTGLGRIVEAIRKAGGALLVTADHGNCETMRDPVTGGPHTAHTTNPVPIVMMGAGNRTLVEGGRLADLAPTLLELMDLPKPAEMNGVSLLGGN
;
A
#
# COMPACT_ATOMS: atom_id res chain seq x y z
N ALA A 1 -27.48 -22.25 5.99
CA ALA A 1 -26.14 -21.68 6.00
C ALA A 1 -25.27 -22.45 7.01
N ARG A 2 -24.14 -22.99 6.62
CA ARG A 2 -23.19 -23.60 7.56
C ARG A 2 -22.55 -22.48 8.37
N PRO A 3 -22.45 -22.59 9.71
CA PRO A 3 -21.73 -21.61 10.50
C PRO A 3 -20.24 -21.67 10.09
N ILE A 4 -19.66 -20.51 9.79
CA ILE A 4 -18.23 -20.38 9.57
C ILE A 4 -17.55 -20.57 10.92
N SER A 5 -16.69 -21.60 11.04
CA SER A 5 -15.90 -21.80 12.25
C SER A 5 -14.93 -20.64 12.44
N ALA A 6 -14.82 -20.15 13.66
CA ALA A 6 -13.84 -19.11 14.02
C ALA A 6 -12.43 -19.59 13.64
N GLY A 7 -11.75 -18.86 12.75
CA GLY A 7 -10.40 -19.19 12.29
C GLY A 7 -10.24 -19.62 10.83
N ALA A 8 -11.32 -19.79 10.06
CA ALA A 8 -11.21 -20.10 8.64
C ALA A 8 -11.23 -18.79 7.80
N SER A 9 -10.13 -18.49 7.09
CA SER A 9 -10.12 -17.46 6.06
C SER A 9 -10.86 -17.97 4.82
N LEU A 10 -11.86 -17.21 4.35
CA LEU A 10 -12.50 -17.45 3.07
C LEU A 10 -11.69 -16.79 1.96
N GLY A 11 -11.33 -17.52 0.91
CA GLY A 11 -10.79 -16.92 -0.30
C GLY A 11 -11.80 -15.98 -0.96
N GLU A 12 -11.34 -15.06 -1.80
CA GLU A 12 -12.20 -14.08 -2.50
C GLU A 12 -13.36 -14.75 -3.26
N ALA A 13 -13.08 -15.87 -3.93
CA ALA A 13 -14.08 -16.67 -4.65
C ALA A 13 -15.13 -17.28 -3.71
N GLU A 14 -14.73 -17.73 -2.53
CA GLU A 14 -15.64 -18.30 -1.53
C GLU A 14 -16.52 -17.23 -0.87
N ALA A 15 -15.97 -16.04 -0.59
CA ALA A 15 -16.75 -14.91 -0.08
C ALA A 15 -17.80 -14.45 -1.11
N LYS A 16 -17.44 -14.37 -2.39
CA LYS A 16 -18.37 -14.06 -3.49
C LYS A 16 -19.45 -15.15 -3.62
N ALA A 17 -19.05 -16.43 -3.55
CA ALA A 17 -19.99 -17.54 -3.63
C ALA A 17 -20.95 -17.59 -2.43
N LEU A 18 -20.48 -17.25 -1.23
CA LEU A 18 -21.31 -17.18 -0.03
C LEU A 18 -22.36 -16.07 -0.11
N LEU A 19 -21.97 -14.86 -0.53
CA LEU A 19 -22.91 -13.76 -0.78
C LEU A 19 -23.90 -14.11 -1.88
N ALA A 20 -23.44 -14.75 -2.97
CA ALA A 20 -24.29 -15.25 -4.04
C ALA A 20 -25.30 -16.30 -3.56
N SER A 21 -24.88 -17.23 -2.70
CA SER A 21 -25.75 -18.31 -2.19
C SER A 21 -26.77 -17.84 -1.17
N ALA A 22 -26.54 -16.71 -0.49
CA ALA A 22 -27.47 -16.18 0.51
C ALA A 22 -28.71 -15.52 -0.09
N GLY A 23 -28.72 -15.19 -1.40
CA GLY A 23 -29.84 -14.56 -2.07
C GLY A 23 -30.23 -13.17 -1.52
N VAL A 24 -29.33 -12.55 -0.74
CA VAL A 24 -29.57 -11.22 -0.16
C VAL A 24 -29.37 -10.16 -1.24
N PRO A 25 -30.30 -9.22 -1.43
CA PRO A 25 -30.09 -8.10 -2.33
C PRO A 25 -28.84 -7.29 -1.93
N VAL A 26 -27.95 -7.08 -2.87
CA VAL A 26 -26.70 -6.34 -2.64
C VAL A 26 -26.67 -5.09 -3.53
N ALA A 27 -26.49 -3.92 -2.93
CA ALA A 27 -26.20 -2.68 -3.61
C ALA A 27 -24.67 -2.44 -3.59
N MET A 28 -24.05 -2.44 -4.77
CA MET A 28 -22.60 -2.28 -4.91
C MET A 28 -22.25 -0.81 -5.18
N HIS A 29 -21.27 -0.30 -4.46
CA HIS A 29 -20.72 1.04 -4.61
C HIS A 29 -19.33 0.94 -5.22
N ILE A 30 -19.16 1.38 -6.46
CA ILE A 30 -17.91 1.33 -7.20
C ILE A 30 -17.07 2.55 -6.86
N LEU A 31 -15.80 2.32 -6.49
CA LEU A 31 -14.77 3.35 -6.35
C LEU A 31 -13.76 3.15 -7.48
N THR A 32 -13.71 4.09 -8.44
CA THR A 32 -12.77 4.04 -9.55
C THR A 32 -11.40 4.57 -9.11
N ASP A 33 -10.34 3.98 -9.64
CA ASP A 33 -8.97 4.27 -9.23
C ASP A 33 -8.32 5.36 -10.12
N GLY A 34 -7.85 5.02 -11.31
CA GLY A 34 -7.21 5.94 -12.25
C GLY A 34 -5.87 6.53 -11.80
N ARG A 35 -5.32 6.05 -10.65
CA ARG A 35 -4.03 6.47 -10.10
C ARG A 35 -3.04 5.32 -10.04
N ASP A 36 -3.43 4.20 -9.43
CA ASP A 36 -2.67 2.94 -9.42
C ASP A 36 -3.08 2.02 -10.60
N THR A 37 -3.98 2.52 -11.46
CA THR A 37 -4.41 1.96 -12.75
C THR A 37 -4.37 3.07 -13.80
N PRO A 38 -4.35 2.73 -15.12
CA PRO A 38 -4.41 3.75 -16.17
C PRO A 38 -5.60 4.69 -16.00
N PRO A 39 -5.45 6.00 -16.28
CA PRO A 39 -6.43 7.02 -15.95
C PRO A 39 -7.83 6.84 -16.57
N GLU A 40 -7.94 6.12 -17.67
CA GLU A 40 -9.18 5.85 -18.41
C GLU A 40 -9.39 4.34 -18.62
N SER A 41 -9.18 3.54 -17.58
CA SER A 41 -9.34 2.08 -17.61
C SER A 41 -10.63 1.58 -16.95
N GLY A 42 -11.35 2.47 -16.28
CA GLY A 42 -12.52 2.14 -15.46
C GLY A 42 -13.66 1.49 -16.23
N ASP A 43 -13.93 1.91 -17.47
CA ASP A 43 -14.99 1.30 -18.29
C ASP A 43 -14.75 -0.20 -18.54
N GLY A 44 -13.48 -0.58 -18.81
CA GLY A 44 -13.12 -1.98 -19.01
C GLY A 44 -13.31 -2.82 -17.75
N TYR A 45 -12.90 -2.32 -16.59
CA TYR A 45 -13.10 -2.99 -15.31
C TYR A 45 -14.56 -3.10 -14.95
N VAL A 46 -15.35 -2.02 -15.13
CA VAL A 46 -16.79 -2.03 -14.84
C VAL A 46 -17.53 -2.98 -15.78
N LYS A 47 -17.15 -3.05 -17.06
CA LYS A 47 -17.72 -4.04 -17.98
C LYS A 47 -17.48 -5.46 -17.50
N THR A 48 -16.22 -5.79 -17.15
CA THR A 48 -15.85 -7.12 -16.63
C THR A 48 -16.63 -7.45 -15.35
N LEU A 49 -16.80 -6.46 -14.47
CA LEU A 49 -17.60 -6.61 -13.26
C LEU A 49 -19.06 -6.91 -13.58
N ILE A 50 -19.71 -6.13 -14.45
CA ILE A 50 -21.12 -6.32 -14.84
C ILE A 50 -21.34 -7.71 -15.42
N ASP A 51 -20.44 -8.19 -16.28
CA ASP A 51 -20.53 -9.51 -16.91
C ASP A 51 -20.44 -10.66 -15.87
N ALA A 52 -19.87 -10.39 -14.70
CA ALA A 52 -19.68 -11.38 -13.60
C ALA A 52 -20.67 -11.22 -12.44
N LEU A 53 -21.54 -10.19 -12.43
CA LEU A 53 -22.44 -9.93 -11.30
C LEU A 53 -23.57 -10.99 -11.22
N PRO A 54 -23.82 -11.55 -10.03
CA PRO A 54 -24.99 -12.36 -9.77
C PRO A 54 -26.29 -11.52 -9.89
N PRO A 55 -27.43 -12.12 -10.24
CA PRO A 55 -28.69 -11.40 -10.50
C PRO A 55 -29.24 -10.57 -9.33
N HIS A 56 -28.86 -10.89 -8.09
CA HIS A 56 -29.29 -10.18 -6.87
C HIS A 56 -28.34 -9.04 -6.47
N VAL A 57 -27.29 -8.77 -7.25
CA VAL A 57 -26.35 -7.68 -7.03
C VAL A 57 -26.60 -6.59 -8.06
N THR A 58 -26.80 -5.37 -7.60
CA THR A 58 -26.99 -4.19 -8.46
C THR A 58 -25.91 -3.16 -8.17
N ILE A 59 -25.47 -2.44 -9.20
CA ILE A 59 -24.57 -1.30 -8.99
C ILE A 59 -25.43 -0.10 -8.59
N ALA A 60 -25.12 0.48 -7.44
CA ALA A 60 -25.89 1.58 -6.84
C ALA A 60 -25.24 2.95 -7.06
N THR A 61 -23.92 3.04 -7.02
CA THR A 61 -23.18 4.30 -7.22
C THR A 61 -21.85 4.05 -7.90
N VAL A 62 -21.32 5.08 -8.58
CA VAL A 62 -19.94 5.16 -9.08
C VAL A 62 -19.31 6.44 -8.55
N CYS A 63 -18.06 6.36 -8.08
CA CYS A 63 -17.36 7.49 -7.48
C CYS A 63 -15.85 7.34 -7.69
N GLY A 64 -15.16 8.38 -8.10
CA GLY A 64 -13.70 8.42 -8.15
C GLY A 64 -13.07 8.41 -6.75
N ARG A 65 -11.91 7.77 -6.64
CA ARG A 65 -11.16 7.67 -5.37
C ARG A 65 -10.84 9.03 -4.74
N TYR A 66 -10.73 10.08 -5.54
CA TYR A 66 -10.51 11.45 -5.07
C TYR A 66 -11.52 11.90 -4.02
N TYR A 67 -12.77 11.41 -4.10
CA TYR A 67 -13.85 11.75 -3.16
C TYR A 67 -13.97 10.75 -2.01
N ALA A 68 -14.02 9.46 -2.32
CA ALA A 68 -14.33 8.42 -1.32
C ALA A 68 -13.10 7.88 -0.58
N MET A 69 -11.89 8.12 -1.11
CA MET A 69 -10.65 7.56 -0.57
C MET A 69 -9.67 8.66 -0.14
N ASP A 70 -10.17 9.81 0.31
CA ASP A 70 -9.37 10.85 0.94
C ASP A 70 -8.78 10.35 2.28
N ARG A 71 -7.64 10.90 2.68
CA ARG A 71 -6.96 10.59 3.95
C ARG A 71 -6.36 11.82 4.63
N ASP A 72 -6.68 13.00 4.11
CA ASP A 72 -6.11 14.28 4.55
C ASP A 72 -7.17 15.20 5.18
N ASN A 73 -8.32 14.61 5.61
CA ASN A 73 -9.46 15.31 6.20
C ASN A 73 -10.08 16.40 5.29
N ARG A 74 -10.08 16.13 3.98
CA ARG A 74 -10.73 17.01 3.01
C ARG A 74 -12.22 16.72 2.94
N TRP A 75 -12.91 17.09 4.00
CA TRP A 75 -14.30 16.74 4.24
C TRP A 75 -15.26 17.19 3.15
N GLU A 76 -14.91 18.25 2.40
CA GLU A 76 -15.66 18.70 1.22
C GLU A 76 -15.71 17.66 0.09
N ARG A 77 -14.73 16.75 0.03
CA ARG A 77 -14.72 15.64 -0.91
C ARG A 77 -15.50 14.45 -0.37
N VAL A 78 -15.16 14.04 0.85
CA VAL A 78 -15.77 12.89 1.51
C VAL A 78 -17.29 13.07 1.66
N SER A 79 -17.75 14.27 1.96
CA SER A 79 -19.17 14.58 2.10
C SER A 79 -19.96 14.35 0.81
N LYS A 80 -19.38 14.59 -0.37
CA LYS A 80 -20.02 14.32 -1.65
C LYS A 80 -20.19 12.83 -1.90
N ALA A 81 -19.13 12.03 -1.63
CA ALA A 81 -19.21 10.58 -1.72
C ALA A 81 -20.23 10.02 -0.73
N TYR A 82 -20.21 10.51 0.52
CA TYR A 82 -21.15 10.14 1.56
C TYR A 82 -22.61 10.42 1.13
N ALA A 83 -22.91 11.63 0.66
CA ALA A 83 -24.25 12.02 0.23
C ALA A 83 -24.78 11.11 -0.88
N THR A 84 -23.93 10.75 -1.83
CA THR A 84 -24.35 9.84 -2.92
C THR A 84 -24.54 8.41 -2.43
N ILE A 85 -23.64 7.88 -1.61
CA ILE A 85 -23.70 6.50 -1.14
C ILE A 85 -24.81 6.33 -0.09
N VAL A 86 -24.86 7.22 0.92
CA VAL A 86 -25.75 7.06 2.08
C VAL A 86 -27.13 7.65 1.85
N ASP A 87 -27.21 8.80 1.20
CA ASP A 87 -28.47 9.52 1.00
C ASP A 87 -29.07 9.32 -0.41
N GLY A 88 -28.32 8.74 -1.35
CA GLY A 88 -28.72 8.59 -2.74
C GLY A 88 -28.78 9.92 -3.51
N ASP A 89 -28.11 10.95 -2.99
CA ASP A 89 -28.06 12.28 -3.58
C ASP A 89 -26.98 12.41 -4.66
N GLY A 90 -27.17 13.34 -5.58
CA GLY A 90 -26.21 13.67 -6.61
C GLY A 90 -26.68 13.39 -8.04
N PRO A 91 -25.80 13.54 -9.03
CA PRO A 91 -26.10 13.20 -10.42
C PRO A 91 -26.60 11.77 -10.55
N ARG A 92 -27.51 11.55 -11.53
CA ARG A 92 -28.16 10.25 -11.69
C ARG A 92 -28.04 9.77 -13.12
N PHE A 93 -27.63 8.52 -13.27
CA PHE A 93 -27.41 7.88 -14.58
C PHE A 93 -28.16 6.55 -14.68
N PRO A 94 -28.44 6.07 -15.89
CA PRO A 94 -29.16 4.80 -16.08
C PRO A 94 -28.33 3.60 -15.64
N ASP A 95 -26.99 3.63 -15.84
CA ASP A 95 -26.07 2.57 -15.50
C ASP A 95 -24.65 3.11 -15.21
N ALA A 96 -23.77 2.25 -14.72
CA ALA A 96 -22.41 2.62 -14.30
C ALA A 96 -21.52 3.06 -15.47
N ARG A 97 -21.68 2.46 -16.64
CA ARG A 97 -20.89 2.80 -17.83
C ARG A 97 -21.28 4.19 -18.38
N ALA A 98 -22.55 4.57 -18.24
CA ALA A 98 -22.99 5.91 -18.60
C ALA A 98 -22.33 6.99 -17.74
N VAL A 99 -22.08 6.74 -16.44
CA VAL A 99 -21.31 7.66 -15.58
C VAL A 99 -19.88 7.85 -16.10
N ILE A 100 -19.22 6.74 -16.43
CA ILE A 100 -17.81 6.78 -16.89
C ILE A 100 -17.72 7.45 -18.26
N ALA A 101 -18.64 7.14 -19.18
CA ALA A 101 -18.66 7.74 -20.50
C ALA A 101 -18.89 9.26 -20.45
N ASP A 102 -19.78 9.74 -19.57
CA ASP A 102 -20.02 11.18 -19.35
C ASP A 102 -18.76 11.88 -18.79
N ALA A 103 -18.09 11.23 -17.82
CA ALA A 103 -16.85 11.74 -17.25
C ALA A 103 -15.76 11.86 -18.32
N TYR A 104 -15.52 10.83 -19.12
CA TYR A 104 -14.52 10.85 -20.19
C TYR A 104 -14.85 11.87 -21.29
N ALA A 105 -16.13 12.01 -21.67
CA ALA A 105 -16.55 13.07 -22.57
C ALA A 105 -16.25 14.48 -22.05
N SER A 106 -16.26 14.63 -20.73
CA SER A 106 -15.89 15.85 -20.01
C SER A 106 -14.38 15.95 -19.68
N LYS A 107 -13.55 15.03 -20.18
CA LYS A 107 -12.11 14.93 -19.89
C LYS A 107 -11.79 14.73 -18.40
N ILE A 108 -12.69 14.08 -17.68
CA ILE A 108 -12.54 13.70 -16.29
C ILE A 108 -12.12 12.22 -16.27
N THR A 109 -10.94 11.93 -15.71
CA THR A 109 -10.41 10.57 -15.60
C THR A 109 -11.02 9.83 -14.40
N ASP A 110 -10.76 8.53 -14.31
CA ASP A 110 -11.31 7.63 -13.29
C ASP A 110 -11.14 8.15 -11.86
N GLU A 111 -9.97 8.71 -11.54
CA GLU A 111 -9.67 9.23 -10.20
C GLU A 111 -10.67 10.30 -9.74
N PHE A 112 -11.15 11.13 -10.69
CA PHE A 112 -11.92 12.35 -10.42
C PHE A 112 -13.39 12.22 -10.77
N ILE A 113 -13.92 11.04 -11.08
CA ILE A 113 -15.33 10.82 -11.38
C ILE A 113 -16.17 11.33 -10.20
N VAL A 114 -17.04 12.30 -10.50
CA VAL A 114 -17.96 12.88 -9.51
C VAL A 114 -18.91 11.81 -9.01
N PRO A 115 -19.14 11.69 -7.68
CA PRO A 115 -20.07 10.70 -7.14
C PRO A 115 -21.43 10.77 -7.79
N ALA A 116 -21.91 9.64 -8.33
CA ALA A 116 -23.16 9.55 -9.07
C ALA A 116 -23.97 8.31 -8.66
N ALA A 117 -25.28 8.46 -8.56
CA ALA A 117 -26.23 7.38 -8.27
C ALA A 117 -26.72 6.71 -9.56
N ILE A 118 -27.01 5.42 -9.48
CA ILE A 118 -27.48 4.61 -10.61
C ILE A 118 -28.96 4.28 -10.45
N GLY A 119 -29.70 4.41 -11.55
CA GLY A 119 -31.11 4.03 -11.61
C GLY A 119 -31.96 4.75 -10.56
N ASP A 120 -32.71 4.00 -9.79
CA ASP A 120 -33.59 4.49 -8.73
C ASP A 120 -33.02 4.37 -7.31
N TYR A 121 -31.71 4.13 -7.18
CA TYR A 121 -31.03 4.02 -5.88
C TYR A 121 -31.34 5.23 -4.98
N LYS A 122 -31.77 4.98 -3.74
CA LYS A 122 -32.26 6.01 -2.80
C LYS A 122 -31.48 6.08 -1.49
N GLY A 123 -30.27 5.51 -1.47
CA GLY A 123 -29.44 5.50 -0.30
C GLY A 123 -29.74 4.33 0.65
N PHE A 124 -29.00 4.31 1.76
CA PHE A 124 -29.12 3.30 2.81
C PHE A 124 -30.45 3.39 3.54
N LYS A 125 -30.90 2.30 4.14
CA LYS A 125 -32.05 2.22 5.03
C LYS A 125 -31.63 1.69 6.39
N ASP A 126 -32.40 1.99 7.41
CA ASP A 126 -32.21 1.36 8.72
C ASP A 126 -32.39 -0.16 8.58
N GLY A 127 -31.48 -0.89 9.19
CA GLY A 127 -31.41 -2.35 9.08
C GLY A 127 -30.54 -2.88 7.93
N ASP A 128 -30.01 -2.02 7.06
CA ASP A 128 -29.03 -2.43 6.06
C ASP A 128 -27.71 -2.85 6.71
N GLY A 129 -26.95 -3.71 6.03
CA GLY A 129 -25.59 -4.06 6.38
C GLY A 129 -24.58 -3.41 5.45
N ILE A 130 -23.37 -3.15 5.93
CA ILE A 130 -22.26 -2.69 5.10
C ILE A 130 -21.10 -3.70 5.11
N LEU A 131 -20.56 -3.95 3.93
CA LEU A 131 -19.30 -4.67 3.73
C LEU A 131 -18.32 -3.77 3.00
N SER A 132 -17.27 -3.35 3.68
CA SER A 132 -16.14 -2.64 3.05
C SER A 132 -15.16 -3.65 2.47
N PHE A 133 -15.03 -3.67 1.15
CA PHE A 133 -14.17 -4.61 0.41
C PHE A 133 -12.74 -4.09 0.19
N ASN A 134 -12.41 -2.91 0.68
CA ASN A 134 -11.08 -2.33 0.56
C ASN A 134 -10.13 -3.02 1.55
N PHE A 135 -9.04 -3.58 1.02
CA PHE A 135 -7.98 -4.17 1.84
C PHE A 135 -6.94 -3.15 2.32
N ARG A 136 -6.85 -1.99 1.66
CA ARG A 136 -5.94 -0.91 2.07
C ARG A 136 -6.60 -0.04 3.13
N ALA A 137 -6.07 -0.09 4.36
CA ALA A 137 -6.70 0.49 5.53
C ALA A 137 -6.83 2.02 5.50
N ASP A 138 -5.77 2.73 5.09
CA ASP A 138 -5.67 4.19 5.18
C ASP A 138 -6.70 4.95 4.32
N ARG A 139 -7.13 4.36 3.21
CA ARG A 139 -7.95 5.01 2.18
C ARG A 139 -9.46 4.99 2.43
N VAL A 140 -9.94 4.24 3.42
CA VAL A 140 -11.38 4.13 3.70
C VAL A 140 -11.76 4.59 5.11
N ARG A 141 -10.78 5.01 5.90
CA ARG A 141 -11.01 5.43 7.30
C ARG A 141 -12.02 6.57 7.39
N GLU A 142 -11.87 7.58 6.57
CA GLU A 142 -12.70 8.78 6.62
C GLU A 142 -14.14 8.52 6.22
N ILE A 143 -14.35 7.84 5.09
CA ILE A 143 -15.71 7.53 4.62
C ILE A 143 -16.42 6.54 5.56
N LEU A 144 -15.70 5.54 6.10
CA LEU A 144 -16.27 4.62 7.08
C LEU A 144 -16.55 5.28 8.42
N ALA A 145 -15.68 6.18 8.90
CA ALA A 145 -15.95 6.97 10.10
C ALA A 145 -17.21 7.82 9.91
N ALA A 146 -17.35 8.48 8.76
CA ALA A 146 -18.55 9.23 8.44
C ALA A 146 -19.82 8.38 8.41
N MET A 147 -19.75 7.11 8.00
CA MET A 147 -20.89 6.20 7.95
C MET A 147 -21.22 5.56 9.29
N LEU A 148 -20.20 5.20 10.09
CA LEU A 148 -20.33 4.32 11.23
C LEU A 148 -20.27 5.03 12.59
N ASP A 149 -19.50 6.13 12.70
CA ASP A 149 -19.28 6.79 13.97
C ASP A 149 -20.44 7.75 14.30
N PRO A 150 -21.24 7.50 15.36
CA PRO A 150 -22.27 8.42 15.80
C PRO A 150 -21.75 9.80 16.20
N ALA A 151 -20.50 9.86 16.70
CA ALA A 151 -19.83 11.08 17.15
C ALA A 151 -19.09 11.83 16.04
N PHE A 152 -19.18 11.37 14.79
CA PHE A 152 -18.51 12.02 13.66
C PHE A 152 -18.95 13.47 13.46
N THR A 153 -17.99 14.37 13.33
CA THR A 153 -18.20 15.84 13.24
C THR A 153 -17.55 16.47 11.99
N GLY A 154 -16.92 15.70 11.10
CA GLY A 154 -16.20 16.22 9.94
C GLY A 154 -17.08 17.05 8.98
N PHE A 155 -18.36 16.70 8.86
CA PHE A 155 -19.38 17.47 8.11
C PHE A 155 -20.80 17.17 8.62
N PRO A 156 -21.79 18.05 8.38
CA PRO A 156 -23.18 17.80 8.73
C PRO A 156 -23.75 16.63 7.90
N ARG A 157 -24.29 15.61 8.57
CA ARG A 157 -25.01 14.50 7.95
C ARG A 157 -26.51 14.77 7.97
N LYS A 158 -27.22 14.54 6.86
CA LYS A 158 -28.70 14.67 6.82
C LYS A 158 -29.37 13.73 7.80
N ARG A 159 -28.82 12.53 7.93
CA ARG A 159 -29.28 11.48 8.84
C ARG A 159 -28.14 10.55 9.22
N VAL A 160 -28.32 9.83 10.30
CA VAL A 160 -27.44 8.72 10.71
C VAL A 160 -28.24 7.44 10.54
N VAL A 161 -27.78 6.55 9.65
CA VAL A 161 -28.45 5.27 9.37
C VAL A 161 -28.08 4.26 10.48
N LYS A 162 -29.10 3.56 10.99
CA LYS A 162 -28.90 2.48 11.95
C LYS A 162 -28.63 1.18 11.21
N LEU A 163 -27.36 0.88 10.97
CA LEU A 163 -26.94 -0.34 10.31
C LEU A 163 -27.14 -1.58 11.21
N ALA A 164 -27.61 -2.68 10.64
CA ALA A 164 -27.73 -3.96 11.32
C ALA A 164 -26.36 -4.62 11.56
N ALA A 165 -25.41 -4.41 10.62
CA ALA A 165 -24.06 -4.92 10.72
C ALA A 165 -23.09 -4.06 9.89
N ALA A 166 -21.85 -4.00 10.33
CA ALA A 166 -20.75 -3.45 9.55
C ALA A 166 -19.56 -4.41 9.59
N VAL A 167 -18.98 -4.70 8.43
CA VAL A 167 -17.86 -5.61 8.26
C VAL A 167 -16.81 -4.97 7.35
N GLY A 168 -15.55 -5.04 7.74
CA GLY A 168 -14.41 -4.62 6.94
C GLY A 168 -13.54 -5.79 6.54
N MET A 169 -12.85 -5.69 5.42
CA MET A 169 -11.93 -6.72 4.98
C MET A 169 -10.75 -6.90 5.93
N THR A 170 -10.22 -5.79 6.43
CA THR A 170 -9.07 -5.75 7.35
C THR A 170 -9.36 -4.80 8.51
N GLN A 171 -8.46 -4.73 9.47
CA GLN A 171 -8.49 -3.65 10.47
C GLN A 171 -8.17 -2.32 9.80
N TYR A 172 -9.00 -1.31 10.05
CA TYR A 172 -8.81 0.02 9.46
C TYR A 172 -8.23 1.02 10.47
N SER A 173 -8.68 0.98 11.71
CA SER A 173 -8.13 1.74 12.84
C SER A 173 -8.77 1.24 14.14
N GLU A 174 -8.11 1.49 15.29
CA GLU A 174 -8.64 1.15 16.61
C GLU A 174 -10.04 1.75 16.89
N ALA A 175 -10.32 2.93 16.36
CA ALA A 175 -11.63 3.58 16.50
C ALA A 175 -12.70 2.84 15.69
N LEU A 176 -12.40 2.46 14.45
CA LEU A 176 -13.32 1.74 13.57
C LEU A 176 -13.51 0.29 14.00
N ASP A 177 -12.51 -0.36 14.58
CA ASP A 177 -12.61 -1.74 15.08
C ASP A 177 -13.65 -1.92 16.19
N LYS A 178 -14.05 -0.82 16.84
CA LYS A 178 -15.15 -0.79 17.81
C LYS A 178 -16.53 -0.72 17.15
N LEU A 179 -16.59 -0.33 15.87
CA LEU A 179 -17.82 -0.06 15.12
C LEU A 179 -18.09 -1.10 14.02
N LEU A 180 -17.09 -1.82 13.58
CA LEU A 180 -17.21 -2.86 12.55
C LEU A 180 -16.45 -4.13 12.93
N ARG A 181 -16.86 -5.25 12.35
CA ARG A 181 -16.14 -6.53 12.47
C ARG A 181 -15.12 -6.67 11.34
N THR A 182 -13.98 -7.27 11.63
CA THR A 182 -12.91 -7.54 10.66
C THR A 182 -13.05 -8.98 10.13
N MET A 183 -13.03 -9.15 8.79
CA MET A 183 -13.06 -10.46 8.15
C MET A 183 -11.71 -11.19 8.28
N PHE A 184 -10.65 -10.47 7.97
CA PHE A 184 -9.28 -10.97 8.02
C PHE A 184 -8.52 -10.18 9.08
N ALA A 185 -8.46 -10.74 10.27
CA ALA A 185 -7.66 -10.13 11.33
C ALA A 185 -6.19 -10.03 10.90
N PRO A 186 -5.47 -8.96 11.28
CA PRO A 186 -4.04 -8.88 11.06
C PRO A 186 -3.36 -10.12 11.62
N GLN A 187 -2.44 -10.67 10.86
CA GLN A 187 -1.56 -11.69 11.41
C GLN A 187 -0.61 -11.02 12.40
N SER A 188 -0.46 -11.58 13.59
CA SER A 188 0.64 -11.22 14.47
C SER A 188 1.93 -11.77 13.86
N PHE A 189 2.89 -10.92 13.65
CA PHE A 189 4.22 -11.33 13.21
C PHE A 189 5.11 -11.41 14.45
N GLU A 190 5.51 -12.63 14.80
CA GLU A 190 6.47 -12.89 15.86
C GLU A 190 7.85 -13.19 15.26
N ASN A 191 8.89 -12.87 16.00
CA ASN A 191 10.27 -13.16 15.61
C ASN A 191 10.66 -12.56 14.24
N ILE A 192 10.17 -11.36 13.92
CA ILE A 192 10.62 -10.64 12.71
C ILE A 192 12.05 -10.13 12.88
N LEU A 193 12.67 -9.69 11.78
CA LEU A 193 14.08 -9.29 11.76
C LEU A 193 14.47 -8.32 12.91
N GLY A 194 13.65 -7.26 13.09
CA GLY A 194 13.92 -6.26 14.14
C GLY A 194 13.86 -6.81 15.55
N GLU A 195 12.94 -7.73 15.79
CA GLU A 195 12.77 -8.40 17.08
C GLU A 195 13.92 -9.36 17.40
N VAL A 196 14.32 -10.17 16.42
CA VAL A 196 15.44 -11.12 16.56
C VAL A 196 16.74 -10.39 16.84
N VAL A 197 17.01 -9.30 16.12
CA VAL A 197 18.20 -8.46 16.33
C VAL A 197 18.19 -7.85 17.73
N ALA A 198 17.05 -7.33 18.18
CA ALA A 198 16.90 -6.78 19.52
C ALA A 198 17.05 -7.83 20.63
N ALA A 199 16.44 -9.01 20.46
CA ALA A 199 16.55 -10.13 21.40
C ALA A 199 17.99 -10.64 21.55
N ALA A 200 18.80 -10.53 20.48
CA ALA A 200 20.23 -10.83 20.51
C ALA A 200 21.09 -9.71 21.16
N GLY A 201 20.47 -8.65 21.68
CA GLY A 201 21.18 -7.50 22.25
C GLY A 201 21.97 -6.66 21.24
N ARG A 202 21.65 -6.80 19.94
CA ARG A 202 22.30 -6.07 18.86
C ARG A 202 21.61 -4.73 18.59
N THR A 203 22.37 -3.80 18.05
CA THR A 203 21.90 -2.46 17.69
C THR A 203 21.49 -2.40 16.24
N GLN A 204 20.44 -1.62 15.94
CA GLN A 204 19.94 -1.49 14.58
C GLN A 204 19.53 -0.05 14.26
N LEU A 205 19.62 0.32 12.98
CA LEU A 205 19.23 1.63 12.45
C LEU A 205 18.28 1.48 11.26
N ARG A 206 17.23 2.27 11.26
CA ARG A 206 16.28 2.42 10.14
C ARG A 206 16.45 3.80 9.53
N MET A 207 16.64 3.87 8.22
CA MET A 207 16.91 5.14 7.53
C MET A 207 16.10 5.23 6.24
N ALA A 208 15.41 6.34 6.05
CA ALA A 208 14.76 6.71 4.79
C ALA A 208 14.44 8.20 4.79
N GLU A 209 14.07 8.73 3.62
CA GLU A 209 13.37 9.99 3.56
C GLU A 209 11.86 9.82 3.81
N THR A 210 11.11 10.91 4.03
CA THR A 210 9.72 10.91 4.51
C THR A 210 8.82 9.92 3.76
N GLU A 211 8.91 9.85 2.42
CA GLU A 211 8.06 9.01 1.57
C GLU A 211 8.21 7.52 1.85
N LYS A 212 9.38 7.07 2.26
CA LYS A 212 9.70 5.66 2.50
C LYS A 212 10.03 5.34 3.97
N TYR A 213 9.90 6.31 4.87
CA TYR A 213 10.14 6.09 6.29
C TYR A 213 9.22 5.02 6.91
N PRO A 214 7.91 5.00 6.63
CA PRO A 214 7.04 3.93 7.12
C PRO A 214 7.44 2.54 6.61
N HIS A 215 8.05 2.44 5.41
CA HIS A 215 8.44 1.16 4.82
C HIS A 215 9.58 0.48 5.58
N VAL A 216 10.53 1.26 6.10
CA VAL A 216 11.66 0.74 6.90
C VAL A 216 11.39 0.72 8.40
N THR A 217 10.27 1.26 8.85
CA THR A 217 9.84 1.29 10.27
C THR A 217 8.56 0.49 10.48
N TYR A 218 7.40 1.12 10.39
CA TYR A 218 6.10 0.52 10.67
C TYR A 218 5.86 -0.78 9.90
N PHE A 219 6.02 -0.78 8.58
CA PHE A 219 5.75 -1.96 7.76
C PHE A 219 6.79 -3.06 7.99
N LEU A 220 8.08 -2.71 8.05
CA LEU A 220 9.14 -3.69 8.30
C LEU A 220 9.06 -4.29 9.72
N ASN A 221 8.49 -3.54 10.67
CA ASN A 221 8.24 -3.99 12.03
C ASN A 221 6.85 -4.65 12.20
N GLY A 222 6.23 -5.10 11.10
CA GLY A 222 4.99 -5.87 11.14
C GLY A 222 3.76 -5.09 11.65
N GLY A 223 3.74 -3.78 11.46
CA GLY A 223 2.67 -2.89 11.93
C GLY A 223 2.90 -2.31 13.32
N ARG A 224 4.10 -2.50 13.89
CA ARG A 224 4.47 -1.94 15.19
C ARG A 224 5.08 -0.54 15.03
N GLU A 225 4.49 0.45 15.68
CA GLU A 225 5.01 1.82 15.71
C GLU A 225 6.23 1.96 16.64
N GLU A 226 6.18 1.32 17.80
CA GLU A 226 7.23 1.41 18.80
C GLU A 226 8.53 0.76 18.33
N PRO A 227 9.68 1.45 18.43
CA PRO A 227 10.98 0.87 18.13
C PRO A 227 11.27 -0.36 19.01
N TYR A 228 12.02 -1.31 18.47
CA TYR A 228 12.58 -2.40 19.26
C TYR A 228 13.76 -1.89 20.12
N ALA A 229 14.12 -2.64 21.17
CA ALA A 229 15.29 -2.33 21.95
C ALA A 229 16.53 -2.27 21.05
N GLY A 230 17.36 -1.23 21.19
CA GLY A 230 18.52 -1.00 20.34
C GLY A 230 18.20 -0.45 18.92
N GLU A 231 16.93 -0.23 18.57
CA GLU A 231 16.53 0.38 17.30
C GLU A 231 16.61 1.91 17.36
N SER A 232 17.39 2.49 16.47
CA SER A 232 17.45 3.92 16.20
C SER A 232 16.80 4.21 14.84
N ARG A 233 16.30 5.43 14.67
CA ARG A 233 15.62 5.85 13.43
C ARG A 233 16.16 7.19 12.97
N ILE A 234 16.46 7.32 11.68
CA ILE A 234 16.81 8.57 11.02
C ILE A 234 15.86 8.80 9.85
N MET A 235 15.11 9.90 9.90
CA MET A 235 14.28 10.36 8.81
C MET A 235 14.87 11.65 8.24
N VAL A 236 15.01 11.69 6.91
CA VAL A 236 15.37 12.91 6.18
C VAL A 236 14.09 13.45 5.52
N PRO A 237 13.76 14.74 5.66
CA PRO A 237 12.58 15.28 5.01
C PRO A 237 12.67 15.17 3.48
N SER A 238 11.63 14.65 2.84
CA SER A 238 11.53 14.68 1.38
C SER A 238 11.30 16.12 0.86
N PRO A 239 11.76 16.46 -0.35
CA PRO A 239 11.59 17.81 -0.90
C PRO A 239 10.11 18.13 -1.13
N LYS A 240 9.76 19.40 -0.87
CA LYS A 240 8.38 19.91 -1.03
C LYS A 240 8.13 20.37 -2.46
N VAL A 241 8.08 19.43 -3.41
CA VAL A 241 7.77 19.70 -4.82
C VAL A 241 6.41 19.11 -5.18
N ALA A 242 5.82 19.55 -6.29
CA ALA A 242 4.52 19.07 -6.73
C ALA A 242 4.60 17.60 -7.19
N THR A 243 5.65 17.26 -7.93
CA THR A 243 5.99 15.91 -8.42
C THR A 243 7.51 15.76 -8.39
N TYR A 244 8.00 14.54 -8.18
CA TYR A 244 9.44 14.31 -7.96
C TYR A 244 10.29 14.30 -9.23
N ASP A 245 9.70 14.36 -10.41
CA ASP A 245 10.43 14.64 -11.65
C ASP A 245 11.04 16.06 -11.68
N LEU A 246 10.51 17.00 -10.89
CA LEU A 246 11.05 18.35 -10.72
C LEU A 246 12.32 18.37 -9.85
N GLN A 247 12.54 17.36 -9.03
CA GLN A 247 13.73 17.19 -8.18
C GLN A 247 14.05 15.71 -8.02
N PRO A 248 14.61 15.04 -9.07
CA PRO A 248 14.83 13.59 -9.05
C PRO A 248 15.84 13.11 -8.03
N GLU A 249 16.76 13.97 -7.59
CA GLU A 249 17.72 13.68 -6.54
C GLU A 249 17.04 13.48 -5.19
N MET A 250 15.84 14.02 -5.01
CA MET A 250 15.08 14.02 -3.77
C MET A 250 16.00 14.37 -2.58
N SER A 251 15.96 13.58 -1.51
CA SER A 251 16.85 13.77 -0.35
C SER A 251 17.96 12.69 -0.26
N ALA A 252 18.19 11.94 -1.33
CA ALA A 252 19.20 10.88 -1.34
C ALA A 252 20.63 11.37 -1.00
N PRO A 253 21.11 12.56 -1.43
CA PRO A 253 22.44 13.03 -1.02
C PRO A 253 22.58 13.19 0.50
N GLU A 254 21.63 13.85 1.17
CA GLU A 254 21.64 14.03 2.63
C GLU A 254 21.46 12.68 3.36
N LEU A 255 20.58 11.82 2.86
CA LEU A 255 20.38 10.49 3.42
C LEU A 255 21.68 9.66 3.33
N THR A 256 22.42 9.76 2.22
CA THR A 256 23.72 9.13 2.02
C THR A 256 24.77 9.66 3.02
N ASP A 257 24.84 10.98 3.24
CA ASP A 257 25.75 11.58 4.20
C ASP A 257 25.54 10.98 5.60
N LYS A 258 24.27 10.94 6.05
CA LYS A 258 23.91 10.37 7.35
C LYS A 258 24.16 8.86 7.41
N ALA A 259 23.99 8.13 6.31
CA ALA A 259 24.27 6.69 6.26
C ALA A 259 25.78 6.42 6.39
N VAL A 260 26.61 7.17 5.67
CA VAL A 260 28.08 7.07 5.76
C VAL A 260 28.57 7.43 7.16
N GLU A 261 28.02 8.46 7.79
CA GLU A 261 28.31 8.82 9.18
C GLU A 261 27.93 7.67 10.13
N ALA A 262 26.74 7.10 9.99
CA ALA A 262 26.26 6.00 10.80
C ALA A 262 27.15 4.75 10.67
N ILE A 263 27.54 4.39 9.44
CA ILE A 263 28.46 3.27 9.17
C ILE A 263 29.82 3.51 9.84
N ASN A 264 30.41 4.69 9.62
CA ASN A 264 31.72 5.04 10.16
C ASN A 264 31.75 5.14 11.70
N SER A 265 30.58 5.35 12.33
CA SER A 265 30.47 5.39 13.79
C SER A 265 30.69 4.02 14.45
N GLY A 266 30.55 2.92 13.72
CA GLY A 266 30.62 1.56 14.26
C GLY A 266 29.57 1.23 15.32
N LYS A 267 28.53 2.06 15.45
CA LYS A 267 27.51 1.94 16.50
C LYS A 267 26.46 0.87 16.20
N TYR A 268 26.23 0.53 14.95
CA TYR A 268 25.10 -0.30 14.53
C TYR A 268 25.57 -1.63 13.96
N ASP A 269 24.95 -2.72 14.43
CA ASP A 269 25.17 -4.06 13.91
C ASP A 269 24.36 -4.30 12.62
N LEU A 270 23.18 -3.67 12.49
CA LEU A 270 22.31 -3.71 11.32
C LEU A 270 21.88 -2.30 10.91
N ILE A 271 21.99 -1.98 9.63
CA ILE A 271 21.44 -0.75 9.05
C ILE A 271 20.52 -1.14 7.91
N VAL A 272 19.28 -0.67 7.96
CA VAL A 272 18.30 -0.77 6.86
C VAL A 272 18.06 0.62 6.32
N LEU A 273 18.35 0.82 5.04
CA LEU A 273 18.18 2.07 4.32
C LEU A 273 17.33 1.85 3.09
N ASN A 274 16.39 2.76 2.84
CA ASN A 274 15.61 2.80 1.61
C ASN A 274 15.84 4.13 0.89
N TYR A 275 16.22 4.06 -0.39
CA TYR A 275 16.24 5.19 -1.31
C TYR A 275 14.92 5.26 -2.05
N ALA A 276 14.18 6.35 -1.85
CA ALA A 276 12.84 6.52 -2.41
C ALA A 276 12.84 6.87 -3.91
N ASN A 277 13.95 7.35 -4.44
CA ASN A 277 14.04 8.00 -5.74
C ASN A 277 13.52 7.14 -6.91
N PRO A 278 13.96 5.87 -7.12
CA PRO A 278 13.52 5.10 -8.29
C PRO A 278 12.02 4.89 -8.31
N ASP A 279 11.41 4.65 -7.14
CA ASP A 279 9.96 4.45 -7.05
C ASP A 279 9.20 5.76 -7.21
N MET A 280 9.51 6.78 -6.40
CA MET A 280 8.75 8.02 -6.39
C MET A 280 8.86 8.81 -7.69
N VAL A 281 10.02 8.82 -8.31
CA VAL A 281 10.25 9.46 -9.62
C VAL A 281 9.68 8.59 -10.75
N GLY A 282 9.78 7.26 -10.63
CA GLY A 282 9.20 6.32 -11.59
C GLY A 282 7.70 6.51 -11.77
N HIS A 283 6.97 6.78 -10.69
CA HIS A 283 5.53 7.09 -10.73
C HIS A 283 5.17 8.34 -11.57
N THR A 284 6.12 9.19 -11.89
CA THR A 284 5.86 10.36 -12.75
C THR A 284 5.80 10.00 -14.25
N GLY A 285 6.34 8.86 -14.65
CA GLY A 285 6.43 8.44 -16.05
C GLY A 285 7.46 9.22 -16.88
N VAL A 286 8.27 10.09 -16.27
CA VAL A 286 9.27 10.94 -16.94
C VAL A 286 10.62 10.21 -16.98
N LEU A 287 10.94 9.58 -18.11
CA LEU A 287 12.14 8.76 -18.28
C LEU A 287 13.44 9.49 -17.93
N SER A 288 13.61 10.73 -18.36
CA SER A 288 14.84 11.51 -18.08
C SER A 288 15.03 11.78 -16.58
N ALA A 289 13.93 12.00 -15.86
CA ALA A 289 13.95 12.16 -14.41
C ALA A 289 14.27 10.82 -13.71
N ALA A 290 13.68 9.72 -14.17
CA ALA A 290 13.98 8.39 -13.64
C ALA A 290 15.45 8.00 -13.81
N ILE A 291 16.07 8.30 -14.97
CA ILE A 291 17.50 8.10 -15.19
C ILE A 291 18.31 8.90 -14.16
N LYS A 292 17.99 10.18 -13.96
CA LYS A 292 18.68 11.02 -12.99
C LYS A 292 18.50 10.52 -11.55
N ALA A 293 17.33 10.03 -11.22
CA ALA A 293 17.04 9.41 -9.91
C ALA A 293 17.95 8.18 -9.65
N VAL A 294 18.04 7.28 -10.62
CA VAL A 294 18.89 6.09 -10.52
C VAL A 294 20.38 6.45 -10.45
N GLU A 295 20.88 7.39 -11.26
CA GLU A 295 22.25 7.89 -11.20
C GLU A 295 22.59 8.50 -9.84
N THR A 296 21.64 9.19 -9.22
CA THR A 296 21.81 9.75 -7.87
C THR A 296 21.94 8.67 -6.81
N VAL A 297 21.08 7.65 -6.89
CA VAL A 297 21.15 6.48 -5.98
C VAL A 297 22.44 5.70 -6.19
N ASP A 298 22.86 5.47 -7.44
CA ASP A 298 24.13 4.78 -7.75
C ASP A 298 25.34 5.52 -7.15
N THR A 299 25.37 6.85 -7.27
CA THR A 299 26.40 7.69 -6.66
C THR A 299 26.41 7.54 -5.12
N GLY A 300 25.22 7.58 -4.49
CA GLY A 300 25.07 7.36 -3.06
C GLY A 300 25.51 5.96 -2.61
N LEU A 301 25.10 4.95 -3.37
CA LEU A 301 25.47 3.56 -3.13
C LEU A 301 26.99 3.36 -3.22
N GLY A 302 27.65 3.97 -4.19
CA GLY A 302 29.13 3.93 -4.29
C GLY A 302 29.80 4.41 -3.01
N ARG A 303 29.32 5.48 -2.39
CA ARG A 303 29.82 6.01 -1.11
C ARG A 303 29.55 5.05 0.06
N ILE A 304 28.38 4.41 0.09
CA ILE A 304 28.04 3.40 1.10
C ILE A 304 28.95 2.18 0.96
N VAL A 305 29.18 1.69 -0.26
CA VAL A 305 30.09 0.58 -0.56
C VAL A 305 31.49 0.85 0.01
N GLU A 306 32.04 2.03 -0.21
CA GLU A 306 33.36 2.40 0.34
C GLU A 306 33.37 2.46 1.88
N ALA A 307 32.29 3.02 2.48
CA ALA A 307 32.18 3.07 3.93
C ALA A 307 32.07 1.67 4.56
N ILE A 308 31.23 0.78 4.00
CA ILE A 308 31.07 -0.61 4.46
C ILE A 308 32.38 -1.40 4.30
N ARG A 309 33.06 -1.25 3.14
CA ARG A 309 34.35 -1.89 2.89
C ARG A 309 35.39 -1.48 3.95
N LYS A 310 35.45 -0.20 4.27
CA LYS A 310 36.35 0.34 5.31
C LYS A 310 36.02 -0.15 6.71
N ALA A 311 34.71 -0.31 7.00
CA ALA A 311 34.21 -0.83 8.27
C ALA A 311 34.38 -2.36 8.40
N GLY A 312 34.71 -3.08 7.32
CA GLY A 312 34.76 -4.54 7.29
C GLY A 312 33.41 -5.23 7.39
N GLY A 313 32.35 -4.52 7.02
CA GLY A 313 30.97 -5.02 7.06
C GLY A 313 30.54 -5.74 5.76
N ALA A 314 29.36 -6.32 5.79
CA ALA A 314 28.66 -6.87 4.62
C ALA A 314 27.52 -5.94 4.17
N LEU A 315 27.20 -5.98 2.88
CA LEU A 315 26.12 -5.19 2.26
C LEU A 315 25.29 -6.07 1.35
N LEU A 316 23.97 -6.01 1.50
CA LEU A 316 22.99 -6.52 0.53
C LEU A 316 22.29 -5.32 -0.10
N VAL A 317 22.22 -5.29 -1.42
CA VAL A 317 21.47 -4.28 -2.21
C VAL A 317 20.40 -4.99 -3.01
N THR A 318 19.18 -4.51 -2.90
CA THR A 318 18.03 -5.04 -3.66
C THR A 318 16.96 -3.96 -3.79
N ALA A 319 15.84 -4.29 -4.42
CA ALA A 319 14.61 -3.50 -4.39
C ALA A 319 13.46 -4.33 -3.80
N ASP A 320 12.44 -3.66 -3.28
CA ASP A 320 11.21 -4.28 -2.77
C ASP A 320 10.21 -4.61 -3.89
N HIS A 321 10.28 -3.92 -5.02
CA HIS A 321 9.50 -4.14 -6.24
C HIS A 321 10.16 -3.44 -7.43
N GLY A 322 9.67 -3.73 -8.64
CA GLY A 322 10.06 -3.01 -9.84
C GLY A 322 9.21 -1.75 -10.07
N ASN A 323 9.76 -0.77 -10.77
CA ASN A 323 9.12 0.46 -11.23
C ASN A 323 9.89 1.07 -12.41
N CYS A 324 11.06 1.69 -12.16
CA CYS A 324 11.85 2.42 -13.15
C CYS A 324 12.40 1.57 -14.30
N GLU A 325 12.50 0.26 -14.18
CA GLU A 325 12.95 -0.61 -15.27
C GLU A 325 11.93 -0.68 -16.40
N THR A 326 10.69 -0.23 -16.17
CA THR A 326 9.61 -0.18 -17.16
C THR A 326 8.96 1.20 -17.16
N MET A 327 9.56 2.15 -17.89
CA MET A 327 9.06 3.51 -18.00
C MET A 327 8.10 3.75 -19.17
N ARG A 328 7.93 2.73 -20.03
CA ARG A 328 6.99 2.74 -21.16
C ARG A 328 6.11 1.50 -21.11
N ASP A 329 4.83 1.70 -21.25
CA ASP A 329 3.87 0.61 -21.40
C ASP A 329 4.15 -0.14 -22.72
N PRO A 330 4.38 -1.46 -22.68
CA PRO A 330 4.77 -2.23 -23.88
C PRO A 330 3.62 -2.37 -24.88
N VAL A 331 2.39 -2.13 -24.48
CA VAL A 331 1.20 -2.27 -25.35
C VAL A 331 0.82 -0.92 -25.97
N THR A 332 0.73 0.12 -25.16
CA THR A 332 0.28 1.46 -25.60
C THR A 332 1.43 2.36 -26.08
N GLY A 333 2.67 2.08 -25.65
CA GLY A 333 3.84 2.92 -25.91
C GLY A 333 3.84 4.22 -25.07
N GLY A 334 2.82 4.45 -24.26
CA GLY A 334 2.71 5.58 -23.36
C GLY A 334 3.59 5.48 -22.10
N PRO A 335 3.59 6.50 -21.21
CA PRO A 335 4.25 6.41 -19.93
C PRO A 335 3.69 5.27 -19.07
N HIS A 336 4.59 4.51 -18.45
CA HIS A 336 4.25 3.53 -17.42
C HIS A 336 4.58 4.12 -16.05
N THR A 337 3.62 4.15 -15.14
CA THR A 337 3.74 4.82 -13.84
C THR A 337 3.47 3.91 -12.64
N ALA A 338 3.14 2.65 -12.90
CA ALA A 338 2.81 1.67 -11.87
C ALA A 338 4.01 0.81 -11.48
N HIS A 339 3.90 0.12 -10.34
CA HIS A 339 4.85 -0.94 -9.99
C HIS A 339 4.77 -2.09 -10.99
N THR A 340 5.87 -2.82 -11.13
CA THR A 340 5.93 -4.04 -11.93
C THR A 340 6.11 -5.26 -11.04
N THR A 341 5.80 -6.43 -11.59
CA THR A 341 6.10 -7.73 -10.98
C THR A 341 7.39 -8.34 -11.50
N ASN A 342 8.23 -7.55 -12.15
CA ASN A 342 9.52 -8.02 -12.64
C ASN A 342 10.42 -8.45 -11.49
N PRO A 343 11.24 -9.48 -11.64
CA PRO A 343 12.25 -9.84 -10.66
C PRO A 343 13.19 -8.67 -10.38
N VAL A 344 13.47 -8.43 -9.10
CA VAL A 344 14.42 -7.41 -8.67
C VAL A 344 15.82 -8.02 -8.50
N PRO A 345 16.90 -7.27 -8.80
CA PRO A 345 18.25 -7.77 -8.59
C PRO A 345 18.59 -7.85 -7.10
N ILE A 346 19.52 -8.75 -6.76
CA ILE A 346 20.20 -8.77 -5.47
C ILE A 346 21.70 -8.79 -5.68
N VAL A 347 22.41 -7.93 -4.97
CA VAL A 347 23.87 -7.84 -4.99
C VAL A 347 24.40 -7.91 -3.57
N MET A 348 25.48 -8.65 -3.37
CA MET A 348 26.13 -8.80 -2.07
C MET A 348 27.59 -8.41 -2.14
N MET A 349 28.09 -7.81 -1.07
CA MET A 349 29.50 -7.49 -0.86
C MET A 349 29.89 -7.78 0.60
N GLY A 350 31.15 -8.11 0.82
CA GLY A 350 31.75 -8.20 2.18
C GLY A 350 31.43 -9.49 2.94
N ALA A 351 30.87 -10.51 2.29
CA ALA A 351 30.54 -11.79 2.93
C ALA A 351 31.68 -12.85 2.89
N GLY A 352 32.93 -12.43 2.77
CA GLY A 352 34.07 -13.33 2.63
C GLY A 352 34.05 -14.10 1.32
N ASN A 353 34.15 -15.44 1.37
CA ASN A 353 34.10 -16.32 0.20
C ASN A 353 32.70 -16.81 -0.13
N ARG A 354 31.67 -16.34 0.58
CA ARG A 354 30.27 -16.73 0.32
C ARG A 354 29.77 -16.07 -0.96
N THR A 355 28.92 -16.78 -1.67
CA THR A 355 28.26 -16.29 -2.89
C THR A 355 26.75 -16.29 -2.68
N LEU A 356 26.01 -15.59 -3.52
CA LEU A 356 24.55 -15.72 -3.55
C LEU A 356 24.15 -16.92 -4.42
N VAL A 357 23.17 -17.68 -3.97
CA VAL A 357 22.51 -18.70 -4.82
C VAL A 357 21.59 -18.01 -5.82
N GLU A 358 21.37 -18.63 -6.98
CA GLU A 358 20.42 -18.14 -7.96
C GLU A 358 18.97 -18.34 -7.49
N GLY A 359 18.12 -17.42 -7.92
CA GLY A 359 16.72 -17.40 -7.52
C GLY A 359 16.53 -16.75 -6.14
N GLY A 360 15.34 -16.95 -5.58
CA GLY A 360 15.00 -16.41 -4.28
C GLY A 360 13.80 -15.46 -4.33
N ARG A 361 13.42 -14.98 -3.16
CA ARG A 361 12.29 -14.06 -2.95
C ARG A 361 12.62 -13.09 -1.84
N LEU A 362 11.85 -12.01 -1.71
CA LEU A 362 12.07 -10.98 -0.67
C LEU A 362 12.06 -11.55 0.76
N ALA A 363 11.29 -12.63 1.00
CA ALA A 363 11.26 -13.31 2.29
C ALA A 363 12.60 -13.95 2.69
N ASP A 364 13.53 -14.11 1.76
CA ASP A 364 14.85 -14.73 1.99
C ASP A 364 15.91 -13.72 2.46
N LEU A 365 15.61 -12.41 2.38
CA LEU A 365 16.54 -11.35 2.79
C LEU A 365 16.81 -11.37 4.30
N ALA A 366 15.76 -11.47 5.13
CA ALA A 366 15.92 -11.49 6.57
C ALA A 366 16.71 -12.71 7.05
N PRO A 367 16.44 -13.96 6.61
CA PRO A 367 17.30 -15.11 6.90
C PRO A 367 18.76 -14.93 6.46
N THR A 368 19.00 -14.32 5.30
CA THR A 368 20.33 -14.04 4.78
C THR A 368 21.09 -13.05 5.68
N LEU A 369 20.43 -11.98 6.12
CA LEU A 369 21.01 -11.00 7.04
C LEU A 369 21.31 -11.61 8.39
N LEU A 370 20.39 -12.43 8.95
CA LEU A 370 20.62 -13.11 10.22
C LEU A 370 21.82 -14.05 10.15
N GLU A 371 21.99 -14.80 9.05
CA GLU A 371 23.15 -15.65 8.86
C GLU A 371 24.46 -14.85 8.74
N LEU A 372 24.45 -13.69 8.04
CA LEU A 372 25.61 -12.78 7.99
C LEU A 372 25.96 -12.18 9.37
N MET A 373 25.00 -12.10 10.27
CA MET A 373 25.16 -11.59 11.64
C MET A 373 25.46 -12.70 12.65
N ASP A 374 25.59 -13.96 12.21
CA ASP A 374 25.72 -15.15 13.05
C ASP A 374 24.58 -15.30 14.08
N LEU A 375 23.35 -14.95 13.64
CA LEU A 375 22.14 -15.07 14.43
C LEU A 375 21.27 -16.22 13.92
N PRO A 376 20.59 -16.96 14.81
CA PRO A 376 19.72 -18.07 14.41
C PRO A 376 18.48 -17.55 13.68
N LYS A 377 18.09 -18.23 12.60
CA LYS A 377 16.81 -18.01 11.92
C LYS A 377 15.67 -18.62 12.75
N PRO A 378 14.66 -17.86 13.18
CA PRO A 378 13.51 -18.40 13.88
C PRO A 378 12.63 -19.27 12.98
N ALA A 379 11.86 -20.17 13.59
CA ALA A 379 11.00 -21.14 12.87
C ALA A 379 9.86 -20.45 12.07
N GLU A 380 9.39 -19.31 12.54
CA GLU A 380 8.34 -18.51 11.94
C GLU A 380 8.79 -17.89 10.59
N MET A 381 10.09 -17.67 10.40
CA MET A 381 10.62 -17.22 9.11
C MET A 381 10.65 -18.38 8.12
N ASN A 382 9.72 -18.36 7.15
CA ASN A 382 9.62 -19.38 6.10
C ASN A 382 10.56 -19.15 4.91
N GLY A 383 11.32 -18.06 4.89
CA GLY A 383 12.39 -17.81 3.95
C GLY A 383 13.62 -18.66 4.23
N VAL A 384 14.53 -18.74 3.27
CA VAL A 384 15.80 -19.43 3.37
C VAL A 384 16.93 -18.45 3.11
N SER A 385 18.11 -18.69 3.71
CA SER A 385 19.27 -17.86 3.39
C SER A 385 19.68 -18.04 1.93
N LEU A 386 20.04 -16.94 1.27
CA LEU A 386 20.58 -16.94 -0.08
C LEU A 386 22.10 -17.14 -0.12
N LEU A 387 22.74 -17.37 1.01
CA LEU A 387 24.18 -17.63 1.05
C LEU A 387 24.49 -19.05 0.62
N GLY A 388 25.33 -19.17 -0.41
CA GLY A 388 25.87 -20.41 -0.92
C GLY A 388 27.40 -20.43 -0.81
N GLY A 389 27.99 -21.63 -0.88
CA GLY A 389 29.42 -21.85 -0.79
C GLY A 389 29.94 -21.74 0.67
N ASN A 390 30.56 -22.83 1.13
CA ASN A 390 31.44 -22.81 2.30
C ASN A 390 32.86 -22.44 1.87
#